data_0a4695cb8297ddd796b340c367a71c75
#
_entry.id   0a4695cb8297ddd796b340c367a71c75
#
_cell.length_a   1.000
_cell.length_b   1.000
_cell.length_c   1.000
_cell.angle_alpha   90.00
_cell.angle_beta   90.00
_cell.angle_gamma   90.00
#
_symmetry.space_group_name_H-M   'P 1'
#
loop_
_entity.id
_entity.type
_entity.pdbx_description
1 polymer ?
#
loop_
_entity_poly.entity_id
_entity_poly.type
_entity_poly.pdbx_seq_one_letter_code
_entity_poly.pdbx_strand_id
1 'polypeptide(L)'
;MNITVLTLPETAVVRLRRTGPYGESNRSMMERLKSWAREQGLLEAGVILGAAWDDPACTPPEQCRYDVCLTLEGRLPEPAADMTLGRIPGGTYACFQGAHTPSGVQALWGTGFAALAKKGLSPDSGRPVLERYRPELLERGLFELCIPI
;
A
#
# COMPACT_ATOMS: atom_id res chain seq x y z
N MET A 1 14.81 -6.37 -14.13
CA MET A 1 14.06 -5.60 -13.12
C MET A 1 14.81 -5.66 -11.80
N ASN A 2 15.01 -4.51 -11.19
CA ASN A 2 15.74 -4.42 -9.92
C ASN A 2 14.82 -4.68 -8.74
N ILE A 3 15.23 -5.63 -7.90
CA ILE A 3 14.57 -5.92 -6.63
C ILE A 3 15.40 -5.34 -5.50
N THR A 4 14.79 -4.51 -4.67
CA THR A 4 15.41 -4.05 -3.43
C THR A 4 14.72 -4.77 -2.28
N VAL A 5 15.50 -5.50 -1.49
CA VAL A 5 14.97 -6.20 -0.31
C VAL A 5 15.13 -5.28 0.90
N LEU A 6 14.01 -4.95 1.54
CA LEU A 6 13.98 -4.05 2.70
C LEU A 6 13.33 -4.75 3.88
N THR A 7 13.83 -4.44 5.07
CA THR A 7 13.15 -4.76 6.32
C THR A 7 12.38 -3.51 6.75
N LEU A 8 11.06 -3.60 6.75
CA LEU A 8 10.19 -2.49 7.15
C LEU A 8 9.72 -2.72 8.59
N PRO A 9 9.67 -1.67 9.42
CA PRO A 9 9.14 -1.79 10.77
C PRO A 9 7.62 -1.94 10.76
N GLU A 10 7.07 -2.53 11.81
CA GLU A 10 5.64 -2.44 12.07
C GLU A 10 5.26 -0.96 12.18
N THR A 11 4.21 -0.54 11.50
CA THR A 11 3.87 0.88 11.37
C THR A 11 2.41 1.12 11.71
N ALA A 12 2.16 2.06 12.63
CA ALA A 12 0.81 2.52 12.92
C ALA A 12 0.27 3.33 11.74
N VAL A 13 -0.99 3.12 11.42
CA VAL A 13 -1.67 3.82 10.32
C VAL A 13 -3.08 4.23 10.72
N VAL A 14 -3.61 5.23 10.06
CA VAL A 14 -5.04 5.47 9.95
C VAL A 14 -5.48 5.01 8.56
N ARG A 15 -6.63 4.36 8.46
CA ARG A 15 -7.05 3.75 7.19
C ARG A 15 -8.53 3.88 6.90
N LEU A 16 -8.80 3.90 5.59
CA LEU A 16 -10.11 3.64 5.00
C LEU A 16 -10.06 2.27 4.31
N ARG A 17 -11.05 1.42 4.55
CA ARG A 17 -11.11 0.07 3.97
C ARG A 17 -12.22 -0.02 2.93
N ARG A 18 -11.90 -0.67 1.81
CA ARG A 18 -12.88 -1.13 0.84
C ARG A 18 -12.79 -2.64 0.73
N THR A 19 -13.93 -3.32 0.72
CA THR A 19 -14.01 -4.76 0.47
C THR A 19 -14.71 -4.96 -0.87
N GLY A 20 -14.04 -5.67 -1.77
CA GLY A 20 -14.56 -5.92 -3.12
C GLY A 20 -13.42 -6.21 -4.10
N PRO A 21 -13.74 -6.39 -5.39
CA PRO A 21 -12.75 -6.70 -6.41
C PRO A 21 -11.64 -5.66 -6.49
N TYR A 22 -10.39 -6.14 -6.64
CA TYR A 22 -9.26 -5.26 -6.92
C TYR A 22 -9.33 -4.74 -8.37
N GLY A 23 -8.63 -3.66 -8.63
CA GLY A 23 -8.58 -3.03 -9.95
C GLY A 23 -9.57 -1.88 -10.14
N GLU A 24 -10.49 -1.69 -9.21
CA GLU A 24 -11.35 -0.52 -9.21
C GLU A 24 -10.60 0.72 -8.74
N SER A 25 -11.09 1.90 -9.15
CA SER A 25 -10.50 3.16 -8.73
C SER A 25 -10.65 3.36 -7.23
N ASN A 26 -9.55 3.64 -6.55
CA ASN A 26 -9.53 4.00 -5.14
C ASN A 26 -9.42 5.53 -4.96
N ARG A 27 -9.66 6.28 -6.02
CA ARG A 27 -9.42 7.72 -6.05
C ARG A 27 -10.22 8.48 -5.00
N SER A 28 -11.50 8.17 -4.84
CA SER A 28 -12.34 8.86 -3.87
C SER A 28 -11.90 8.58 -2.44
N MET A 29 -11.49 7.35 -2.13
CA MET A 29 -10.94 6.99 -0.82
C MET A 29 -9.64 7.75 -0.56
N MET A 30 -8.76 7.79 -1.56
CA MET A 30 -7.49 8.49 -1.49
C MET A 30 -7.69 9.99 -1.22
N GLU A 31 -8.59 10.62 -1.98
CA GLU A 31 -8.90 12.05 -1.80
C GLU A 31 -9.52 12.32 -0.42
N ARG A 32 -10.40 11.44 0.04
CA ARG A 32 -11.01 11.55 1.37
C ARG A 32 -9.95 11.48 2.47
N LEU A 33 -9.04 10.51 2.41
CA LEU A 33 -7.98 10.35 3.38
C LEU A 33 -7.05 11.56 3.40
N LYS A 34 -6.61 12.01 2.24
CA LYS A 34 -5.72 13.17 2.11
C LYS A 34 -6.35 14.44 2.66
N SER A 35 -7.61 14.68 2.34
CA SER A 35 -8.34 15.86 2.81
C SER A 35 -8.42 15.89 4.34
N TRP A 36 -8.81 14.78 4.93
CA TRP A 36 -8.86 14.64 6.38
C TRP A 36 -7.48 14.82 7.02
N ALA A 37 -6.46 14.14 6.46
CA ALA A 37 -5.09 14.21 6.99
C ALA A 37 -4.52 15.62 6.92
N ARG A 38 -4.82 16.35 5.86
CA ARG A 38 -4.40 17.74 5.70
C ARG A 38 -5.03 18.63 6.78
N GLU A 39 -6.33 18.46 7.05
CA GLU A 39 -7.03 19.18 8.12
C GLU A 39 -6.43 18.89 9.50
N GLN A 40 -5.95 17.66 9.72
CA GLN A 40 -5.35 17.23 10.98
C GLN A 40 -3.87 17.59 11.10
N GLY A 41 -3.27 18.14 10.06
CA GLY A 41 -1.82 18.43 10.03
C GLY A 41 -0.95 17.19 10.02
N LEU A 42 -1.45 16.07 9.49
CA LEU A 42 -0.76 14.78 9.50
C LEU A 42 -0.13 14.42 8.15
N LEU A 43 -0.56 15.06 7.07
CA LEU A 43 -0.23 14.59 5.72
C LEU A 43 1.26 14.72 5.41
N GLU A 44 1.91 15.82 5.83
CA GLU A 44 3.30 16.08 5.49
C GLU A 44 4.29 15.12 6.14
N ALA A 45 4.00 14.66 7.36
CA ALA A 45 4.90 13.78 8.11
C ALA A 45 4.69 12.31 7.77
N GLY A 46 3.59 11.96 7.11
CA GLY A 46 3.23 10.58 6.82
C GLY A 46 3.49 10.18 5.37
N VAL A 47 3.37 8.88 5.13
CA VAL A 47 3.44 8.30 3.79
C VAL A 47 2.11 7.62 3.50
N ILE A 48 1.55 7.88 2.31
CA ILE A 48 0.35 7.21 1.84
C ILE A 48 0.73 5.81 1.38
N LEU A 49 -0.05 4.82 1.81
CA LEU A 49 0.09 3.42 1.40
C LEU A 49 -1.24 2.92 0.86
N GLY A 50 -1.17 2.06 -0.16
CA GLY A 50 -2.25 1.15 -0.49
C GLY A 50 -1.88 -0.22 0.05
N ALA A 51 -2.80 -0.91 0.73
CA ALA A 51 -2.54 -2.22 1.31
C ALA A 51 -3.57 -3.23 0.81
N ALA A 52 -3.12 -4.18 -0.01
CA ALA A 52 -3.92 -5.28 -0.50
C ALA A 52 -3.69 -6.50 0.39
N TRP A 53 -4.71 -6.87 1.17
CA TRP A 53 -4.59 -7.88 2.22
C TRP A 53 -4.80 -9.31 1.73
N ASP A 54 -5.47 -9.49 0.60
CA ASP A 54 -5.91 -10.79 0.15
C ASP A 54 -5.39 -11.12 -1.24
N ASP A 55 -5.13 -12.41 -1.47
CA ASP A 55 -4.73 -12.92 -2.78
C ASP A 55 -6.00 -13.17 -3.62
N PRO A 56 -6.21 -12.45 -4.72
CA PRO A 56 -7.40 -12.64 -5.54
C PRO A 56 -7.49 -14.02 -6.18
N ALA A 57 -6.37 -14.77 -6.26
CA ALA A 57 -6.39 -16.15 -6.74
C ALA A 57 -7.00 -17.12 -5.73
N CYS A 58 -6.98 -16.78 -4.43
CA CYS A 58 -7.44 -17.63 -3.33
C CYS A 58 -8.67 -17.09 -2.60
N THR A 59 -8.96 -15.79 -2.77
CA THR A 59 -10.04 -15.10 -2.05
C THR A 59 -11.10 -14.67 -3.03
N PRO A 60 -12.40 -14.93 -2.77
CA PRO A 60 -13.47 -14.43 -3.63
C PRO A 60 -13.36 -12.92 -3.82
N PRO A 61 -13.58 -12.40 -5.04
CA PRO A 61 -13.40 -10.97 -5.31
C PRO A 61 -14.18 -10.06 -4.37
N GLU A 62 -15.40 -10.41 -4.01
CA GLU A 62 -16.25 -9.63 -3.12
C GLU A 62 -15.76 -9.60 -1.66
N GLN A 63 -14.77 -10.42 -1.32
CA GLN A 63 -14.17 -10.48 0.03
C GLN A 63 -12.77 -9.88 0.09
N CYS A 64 -12.20 -9.48 -1.03
CA CYS A 64 -10.86 -8.91 -1.05
C CYS A 64 -10.85 -7.53 -0.40
N ARG A 65 -9.91 -7.33 0.52
CA ARG A 65 -9.78 -6.09 1.32
C ARG A 65 -8.66 -5.25 0.78
N TYR A 66 -8.93 -3.99 0.57
CA TYR A 66 -7.95 -2.98 0.19
C TYR A 66 -8.09 -1.77 1.11
N ASP A 67 -6.98 -1.36 1.70
CA ASP A 67 -6.94 -0.19 2.58
C ASP A 67 -6.13 0.93 1.92
N VAL A 68 -6.63 2.16 2.05
CA VAL A 68 -5.83 3.35 1.84
C VAL A 68 -5.39 3.82 3.21
N CYS A 69 -4.08 3.97 3.41
CA CYS A 69 -3.50 4.23 4.71
C CYS A 69 -2.63 5.47 4.70
N LEU A 70 -2.54 6.13 5.86
CA LEU A 70 -1.51 7.13 6.14
C LEU A 70 -0.70 6.65 7.33
N THR A 71 0.62 6.60 7.18
CA THR A 71 1.50 6.24 8.30
C THR A 71 1.52 7.36 9.34
N LEU A 72 1.58 6.96 10.61
CA LEU A 72 1.54 7.88 11.74
C LEU A 72 2.91 7.92 12.42
N GLU A 73 3.44 9.13 12.61
CA GLU A 73 4.74 9.37 13.22
C GLU A 73 4.55 9.78 14.68
N GLY A 74 4.41 8.78 15.57
CA GLY A 74 4.40 9.00 17.02
C GLY A 74 3.15 9.67 17.59
N ARG A 75 2.20 10.11 16.77
CA ARG A 75 0.96 10.74 17.21
C ARG A 75 -0.23 9.91 16.76
N LEU A 76 -1.10 9.53 17.69
CA LEU A 76 -2.33 8.82 17.39
C LEU A 76 -3.48 9.83 17.36
N PRO A 77 -4.03 10.15 16.19
CA PRO A 77 -5.17 11.07 16.10
C PRO A 77 -6.48 10.39 16.47
N GLU A 78 -7.51 11.20 16.70
CA GLU A 78 -8.87 10.71 16.75
C GLU A 78 -9.34 10.45 15.31
N PRO A 79 -9.59 9.21 14.90
CA PRO A 79 -9.98 8.92 13.53
C PRO A 79 -11.38 9.45 13.22
N ALA A 80 -11.63 9.82 11.95
CA ALA A 80 -12.98 10.14 11.51
C ALA A 80 -13.87 8.90 11.61
N ALA A 81 -15.19 9.08 11.58
CA ALA A 81 -16.15 7.99 11.79
C ALA A 81 -16.02 6.85 10.77
N ASP A 82 -15.59 7.17 9.55
CA ASP A 82 -15.39 6.20 8.46
C ASP A 82 -13.97 5.60 8.41
N MET A 83 -13.13 5.95 9.40
CA MET A 83 -11.73 5.52 9.45
C MET A 83 -11.45 4.71 10.70
N THR A 84 -10.38 3.91 10.65
CA THR A 84 -9.91 3.16 11.82
C THR A 84 -8.40 3.31 11.97
N LEU A 85 -7.93 3.19 13.20
CA LEU A 85 -6.51 3.03 13.48
C LEU A 85 -6.15 1.56 13.31
N GLY A 86 -4.97 1.31 12.77
CA GLY A 86 -4.48 -0.04 12.56
C GLY A 86 -2.97 -0.08 12.49
N ARG A 87 -2.45 -1.23 12.09
CA ARG A 87 -1.01 -1.42 11.93
C ARG A 87 -0.72 -2.20 10.67
N ILE A 88 0.34 -1.79 9.98
CA ILE A 88 0.91 -2.58 8.89
C ILE A 88 2.02 -3.44 9.49
N PRO A 89 1.97 -4.76 9.31
CA PRO A 89 2.99 -5.65 9.86
C PRO A 89 4.38 -5.34 9.31
N GLY A 90 5.37 -5.38 10.19
CA GLY A 90 6.76 -5.30 9.80
C GLY A 90 7.28 -6.62 9.24
N GLY A 91 8.46 -6.58 8.66
CA GLY A 91 9.14 -7.76 8.13
C GLY A 91 9.89 -7.45 6.85
N THR A 92 10.27 -8.51 6.15
CA THR A 92 11.03 -8.40 4.91
C THR A 92 10.10 -8.25 3.71
N TYR A 93 10.41 -7.28 2.86
CA TYR A 93 9.66 -6.99 1.66
C TYR A 93 10.60 -6.90 0.47
N ALA A 94 10.18 -7.45 -0.66
CA ALA A 94 10.82 -7.25 -1.95
C ALA A 94 10.16 -6.05 -2.62
N CYS A 95 10.92 -5.00 -2.91
CA CYS A 95 10.39 -3.73 -3.37
C CYS A 95 10.83 -3.41 -4.80
N PHE A 96 9.92 -2.85 -5.57
CA PHE A 96 10.08 -2.51 -6.98
C PHE A 96 9.60 -1.08 -7.20
N GLN A 97 10.26 -0.35 -8.08
CA GLN A 97 9.80 0.97 -8.51
C GLN A 97 9.12 0.88 -9.86
N GLY A 98 8.09 1.67 -10.07
CA GLY A 98 7.36 1.75 -11.33
C GLY A 98 6.77 3.13 -11.55
N ALA A 99 6.24 3.34 -12.76
CA ALA A 99 5.61 4.60 -13.12
C ALA A 99 4.30 4.82 -12.34
N HIS A 100 4.16 6.00 -11.74
CA HIS A 100 2.96 6.39 -11.01
C HIS A 100 1.87 6.84 -11.98
N THR A 101 1.37 5.89 -12.77
CA THR A 101 0.24 6.05 -13.68
C THR A 101 -0.66 4.83 -13.52
N PRO A 102 -1.95 4.91 -13.89
CA PRO A 102 -2.82 3.72 -13.81
C PRO A 102 -2.25 2.50 -14.53
N SER A 103 -1.71 2.68 -15.74
CA SER A 103 -1.09 1.59 -16.50
C SER A 103 0.21 1.10 -15.86
N GLY A 104 1.01 2.02 -15.29
CA GLY A 104 2.27 1.67 -14.63
C GLY A 104 2.05 0.88 -13.35
N VAL A 105 1.04 1.23 -12.57
CA VAL A 105 0.67 0.49 -11.36
C VAL A 105 0.22 -0.92 -11.73
N GLN A 106 -0.68 -1.03 -12.69
CA GLN A 106 -1.18 -2.33 -13.14
C GLN A 106 -0.05 -3.21 -13.70
N ALA A 107 0.84 -2.61 -14.51
CA ALA A 107 1.97 -3.32 -15.09
C ALA A 107 2.92 -3.86 -14.01
N LEU A 108 3.22 -3.05 -12.99
CA LEU A 108 4.15 -3.44 -11.93
C LEU A 108 3.61 -4.58 -11.06
N TRP A 109 2.31 -4.61 -10.81
CA TRP A 109 1.70 -5.74 -10.11
C TRP A 109 1.98 -7.07 -10.84
N GLY A 110 1.88 -7.10 -12.16
CA GLY A 110 2.20 -8.30 -12.94
C GLY A 110 3.69 -8.61 -12.97
N THR A 111 4.51 -7.63 -13.37
CA THR A 111 5.95 -7.84 -13.55
C THR A 111 6.70 -8.05 -12.23
N GLY A 112 6.25 -7.42 -11.15
CA GLY A 112 6.86 -7.58 -9.82
C GLY A 112 6.73 -9.00 -9.31
N PHE A 113 5.55 -9.59 -9.35
CA PHE A 113 5.35 -10.98 -8.93
C PHE A 113 6.10 -11.96 -9.84
N ALA A 114 6.15 -11.69 -11.14
CA ALA A 114 6.90 -12.53 -12.08
C ALA A 114 8.42 -12.48 -11.78
N ALA A 115 8.95 -11.30 -11.48
CA ALA A 115 10.36 -11.13 -11.12
C ALA A 115 10.69 -11.85 -9.81
N LEU A 116 9.78 -11.81 -8.84
CA LEU A 116 9.93 -12.49 -7.56
C LEU A 116 10.03 -14.00 -7.77
N ALA A 117 9.13 -14.55 -8.58
CA ALA A 117 9.12 -15.98 -8.90
C ALA A 117 10.41 -16.43 -9.59
N LYS A 118 10.96 -15.61 -10.48
CA LYS A 118 12.24 -15.90 -11.15
C LYS A 118 13.42 -15.99 -10.18
N LYS A 119 13.33 -15.28 -9.05
CA LYS A 119 14.36 -15.33 -8.00
C LYS A 119 14.13 -16.48 -7.02
N GLY A 120 13.09 -17.28 -7.20
CA GLY A 120 12.74 -18.36 -6.28
C GLY A 120 12.16 -17.89 -4.98
N LEU A 121 11.67 -16.64 -4.93
CA LEU A 121 11.05 -16.07 -3.73
C LEU A 121 9.54 -16.22 -3.80
N SER A 122 8.93 -16.43 -2.65
CA SER A 122 7.47 -16.59 -2.54
C SER A 122 6.88 -15.49 -1.68
N PRO A 123 5.73 -14.91 -2.09
CA PRO A 123 5.03 -13.94 -1.26
C PRO A 123 4.56 -14.56 0.06
N ASP A 124 4.62 -13.78 1.13
CA ASP A 124 4.02 -14.17 2.40
C ASP A 124 2.56 -13.68 2.43
N SER A 125 1.62 -14.62 2.34
CA SER A 125 0.18 -14.31 2.31
C SER A 125 -0.37 -13.82 3.65
N GLY A 126 0.40 -13.87 4.72
CA GLY A 126 0.00 -13.38 6.04
C GLY A 126 0.15 -11.87 6.21
N ARG A 127 0.76 -11.19 5.23
CA ARG A 127 0.98 -9.75 5.26
C ARG A 127 0.51 -9.12 3.95
N PRO A 128 0.10 -7.84 3.96
CA PRO A 128 -0.42 -7.21 2.73
C PRO A 128 0.69 -6.86 1.75
N VAL A 129 0.34 -6.84 0.47
CA VAL A 129 1.16 -6.20 -0.56
C VAL A 129 0.93 -4.69 -0.46
N LEU A 130 2.02 -3.92 -0.44
CA LEU A 130 1.96 -2.48 -0.23
C LEU A 130 2.29 -1.72 -1.51
N GLU A 131 1.48 -0.72 -1.81
CA GLU A 131 1.83 0.36 -2.73
C GLU A 131 2.27 1.52 -1.86
N ARG A 132 3.52 1.93 -1.98
CA ARG A 132 4.06 3.03 -1.18
C ARG A 132 4.24 4.26 -2.06
N TYR A 133 3.61 5.35 -1.62
CA TYR A 133 3.59 6.61 -2.35
C TYR A 133 4.46 7.62 -1.60
N ARG A 134 5.79 7.39 -1.62
CA ARG A 134 6.74 8.27 -0.94
C ARG A 134 6.92 9.56 -1.73
N PRO A 135 6.87 10.74 -1.08
CA PRO A 135 6.97 12.02 -1.78
C PRO A 135 8.16 12.16 -2.71
N GLU A 136 9.33 11.67 -2.29
CA GLU A 136 10.56 11.75 -3.08
C GLU A 136 10.51 10.92 -4.37
N LEU A 137 9.70 9.85 -4.40
CA LEU A 137 9.48 9.08 -5.61
C LEU A 137 8.38 9.71 -6.47
N LEU A 138 7.31 10.21 -5.84
CA LEU A 138 6.21 10.85 -6.56
C LEU A 138 6.67 12.06 -7.36
N GLU A 139 7.63 12.84 -6.82
CA GLU A 139 8.24 13.96 -7.55
C GLU A 139 8.91 13.53 -8.84
N ARG A 140 9.36 12.27 -8.90
CA ARG A 140 9.99 11.68 -10.08
C ARG A 140 8.99 10.89 -10.95
N GLY A 141 7.71 10.96 -10.62
CA GLY A 141 6.66 10.20 -11.32
C GLY A 141 6.69 8.70 -11.04
N LEU A 142 7.23 8.30 -9.89
CA LEU A 142 7.39 6.90 -9.50
C LEU A 142 6.60 6.57 -8.24
N PHE A 143 6.31 5.28 -8.07
CA PHE A 143 5.82 4.70 -6.82
C PHE A 143 6.56 3.40 -6.56
N GLU A 144 6.29 2.79 -5.42
CA GLU A 144 6.98 1.56 -5.01
C GLU A 144 5.96 0.49 -4.69
N LEU A 145 6.17 -0.72 -5.22
CA LEU A 145 5.39 -1.91 -4.87
C LEU A 145 6.26 -2.76 -3.95
N CYS A 146 5.75 -3.07 -2.75
CA CYS A 146 6.45 -3.88 -1.76
C CYS A 146 5.68 -5.16 -1.50
N ILE A 147 6.27 -6.28 -1.90
CA ILE A 147 5.68 -7.61 -1.75
C ILE A 147 6.32 -8.28 -0.52
N PRO A 148 5.54 -8.68 0.49
CA PRO A 148 6.10 -9.35 1.66
C PRO A 148 6.66 -10.72 1.28
N ILE A 149 7.82 -11.03 1.83
CA ILE A 149 8.50 -12.32 1.57
C ILE A 149 8.97 -12.97 2.85
#